data_52d67109baf2f0de0bed4daefc3db0a9
#
_entry.id   52d67109baf2f0de0bed4daefc3db0a9
#
_cell.length_a   1.000
_cell.length_b   1.000
_cell.length_c   1.000
_cell.angle_alpha   90.00
_cell.angle_beta   90.00
_cell.angle_gamma   90.00
#
_symmetry.space_group_name_H-M   'P 1'
#
loop_
_entity.id
_entity.type
_entity.pdbx_description
1 polymer ?
#
loop_
_entity_poly.entity_id
_entity_poly.type
_entity_poly.pdbx_seq_one_letter_code
_entity_poly.pdbx_strand_id
1 'polypeptide(L)'
;MAILVTGASRGVGRAVAVELAACDVVVNYNEREDAARETVEAVEAAGRSAVAVRADVSESAEADRLVETAVSTFGELDAVVNNAGITRPNRLTDTTDETWNAVIETNLSGAFYVTRAAAPHLKEAAGDVVFVSSVGGTLGTVDASYAASNAGLHGLTRSLARELGPDGVQVNAVAPGPVETSLNEVILEYLESVEFHGHENVDTHLPSYACTPADVADSVRYLLGNEYVHGEVLEVDGGMHL
;
A
#
# COMPACT_ATOMS: atom_id res chain seq x y z
N MET A 1 18.38 8.77 4.78
CA MET A 1 17.21 7.86 4.83
C MET A 1 16.37 8.09 3.59
N ALA A 2 16.20 7.05 2.78
CA ALA A 2 15.43 7.07 1.55
C ALA A 2 14.30 6.03 1.62
N ILE A 3 13.12 6.40 1.16
CA ILE A 3 11.90 5.59 1.22
C ILE A 3 11.30 5.44 -0.17
N LEU A 4 10.95 4.23 -0.56
CA LEU A 4 10.17 3.94 -1.76
C LEU A 4 8.69 3.79 -1.40
N VAL A 5 7.82 4.58 -2.04
CA VAL A 5 6.36 4.44 -1.92
C VAL A 5 5.77 4.06 -3.28
N THR A 6 5.16 2.87 -3.37
CA THR A 6 4.53 2.43 -4.61
C THR A 6 3.13 3.01 -4.76
N GLY A 7 2.72 3.32 -6.01
CA GLY A 7 1.42 3.93 -6.28
C GLY A 7 1.22 5.31 -5.63
N ALA A 8 2.29 6.10 -5.54
CA ALA A 8 2.34 7.33 -4.76
C ALA A 8 1.88 8.60 -5.51
N SER A 9 1.30 8.47 -6.70
CA SER A 9 0.81 9.61 -7.48
C SER A 9 -0.49 10.23 -6.93
N ARG A 10 -1.25 9.53 -6.08
CA ARG A 10 -2.55 9.99 -5.52
C ARG A 10 -2.93 9.23 -4.24
N GLY A 11 -4.06 9.66 -3.66
CA GLY A 11 -4.72 8.95 -2.55
C GLY A 11 -3.80 8.72 -1.36
N VAL A 12 -3.87 7.52 -0.79
CA VAL A 12 -3.06 7.11 0.37
C VAL A 12 -1.56 7.19 0.07
N GLY A 13 -1.12 6.68 -1.08
CA GLY A 13 0.31 6.70 -1.44
C GLY A 13 0.90 8.11 -1.51
N ARG A 14 0.15 9.08 -2.06
CA ARG A 14 0.56 10.49 -2.04
C ARG A 14 0.62 11.04 -0.61
N ALA A 15 -0.39 10.75 0.20
CA ALA A 15 -0.41 11.22 1.59
C ALA A 15 0.77 10.63 2.38
N VAL A 16 1.08 9.34 2.19
CA VAL A 16 2.26 8.70 2.79
C VAL A 16 3.55 9.36 2.34
N ALA A 17 3.74 9.61 1.03
CA ALA A 17 4.92 10.25 0.51
C ALA A 17 5.15 11.65 1.12
N VAL A 18 4.09 12.42 1.28
CA VAL A 18 4.15 13.77 1.87
C VAL A 18 4.36 13.71 3.39
N GLU A 19 3.70 12.78 4.10
CA GLU A 19 3.88 12.58 5.54
C GLU A 19 5.31 12.16 5.89
N LEU A 20 5.94 11.37 5.02
CA LEU A 20 7.31 10.91 5.19
C LEU A 20 8.36 11.88 4.61
N ALA A 21 7.99 13.11 4.30
CA ALA A 21 8.90 14.13 3.75
C ALA A 21 9.95 14.66 4.76
N ALA A 22 10.17 13.97 5.87
CA ALA A 22 11.40 14.06 6.67
C ALA A 22 12.55 13.24 6.05
N CYS A 23 12.27 12.39 5.06
CA CYS A 23 13.17 11.51 4.32
C CYS A 23 13.16 11.85 2.84
N ASP A 24 14.14 11.34 2.09
CA ASP A 24 14.14 11.39 0.63
C ASP A 24 13.15 10.33 0.10
N VAL A 25 12.34 10.67 -0.91
CA VAL A 25 11.21 9.83 -1.32
C VAL A 25 11.29 9.46 -2.80
N VAL A 26 11.18 8.17 -3.09
CA VAL A 26 10.89 7.66 -4.44
C VAL A 26 9.38 7.51 -4.60
N VAL A 27 8.81 8.33 -5.46
CA VAL A 27 7.38 8.36 -5.81
C VAL A 27 7.16 7.45 -7.02
N ASN A 28 6.77 6.19 -6.80
CA ASN A 28 6.44 5.31 -7.92
C ASN A 28 5.04 5.57 -8.46
N TYR A 29 4.91 5.50 -9.77
CA TYR A 29 3.64 5.55 -10.50
C TYR A 29 3.67 4.63 -11.73
N ASN A 30 2.50 4.22 -12.25
CA ASN A 30 2.39 3.50 -13.52
C ASN A 30 1.94 4.44 -14.66
N GLU A 31 0.80 5.13 -14.52
CA GLU A 31 0.16 5.87 -15.61
C GLU A 31 0.16 7.40 -15.42
N ARG A 32 0.06 7.88 -14.18
CA ARG A 32 -0.23 9.29 -13.88
C ARG A 32 1.03 10.08 -13.56
N GLU A 33 1.81 10.40 -14.60
CA GLU A 33 3.07 11.11 -14.45
C GLU A 33 2.89 12.52 -13.85
N ASP A 34 1.93 13.30 -14.33
CA ASP A 34 1.72 14.66 -13.83
C ASP A 34 1.36 14.67 -12.34
N ALA A 35 0.48 13.77 -11.91
CA ALA A 35 0.12 13.63 -10.50
C ALA A 35 1.31 13.13 -9.63
N ALA A 36 2.20 12.31 -10.18
CA ALA A 36 3.42 11.90 -9.49
C ALA A 36 4.39 13.07 -9.34
N ARG A 37 4.51 13.93 -10.36
CA ARG A 37 5.32 15.16 -10.28
C ARG A 37 4.78 16.15 -9.24
N GLU A 38 3.44 16.32 -9.16
CA GLU A 38 2.83 17.13 -8.10
C GLU A 38 3.14 16.57 -6.68
N THR A 39 3.23 15.23 -6.56
CA THR A 39 3.64 14.61 -5.29
C THR A 39 5.10 14.91 -4.97
N VAL A 40 5.99 14.82 -5.96
CA VAL A 40 7.41 15.20 -5.83
C VAL A 40 7.54 16.65 -5.36
N GLU A 41 6.85 17.59 -6.03
CA GLU A 41 6.87 19.02 -5.66
C GLU A 41 6.39 19.23 -4.21
N ALA A 42 5.37 18.48 -3.75
CA ALA A 42 4.88 18.57 -2.37
C ALA A 42 5.92 18.07 -1.35
N VAL A 43 6.64 17.00 -1.65
CA VAL A 43 7.75 16.48 -0.80
C VAL A 43 8.91 17.48 -0.79
N GLU A 44 9.29 18.02 -1.93
CA GLU A 44 10.38 19.00 -2.06
C GLU A 44 10.05 20.30 -1.32
N ALA A 45 8.79 20.74 -1.34
CA ALA A 45 8.34 21.90 -0.56
C ALA A 45 8.46 21.70 0.96
N ALA A 46 8.47 20.46 1.43
CA ALA A 46 8.76 20.10 2.83
C ALA A 46 10.27 20.02 3.14
N GLY A 47 11.14 20.20 2.15
CA GLY A 47 12.59 20.37 2.31
C GLY A 47 13.43 19.11 2.10
N ARG A 48 12.88 18.08 1.47
CA ARG A 48 13.59 16.83 1.11
C ARG A 48 13.58 16.59 -0.38
N SER A 49 14.50 15.72 -0.84
CA SER A 49 14.57 15.33 -2.24
C SER A 49 13.53 14.27 -2.57
N ALA A 50 12.92 14.38 -3.75
CA ALA A 50 12.05 13.33 -4.25
C ALA A 50 12.28 13.09 -5.75
N VAL A 51 11.94 11.90 -6.21
CA VAL A 51 12.00 11.53 -7.62
C VAL A 51 10.78 10.71 -8.01
N ALA A 52 10.17 11.05 -9.14
CA ALA A 52 9.09 10.25 -9.72
C ALA A 52 9.69 9.16 -10.62
N VAL A 53 9.32 7.89 -10.37
CA VAL A 53 9.81 6.74 -11.14
C VAL A 53 8.63 5.94 -11.68
N ARG A 54 8.54 5.86 -13.02
CA ARG A 54 7.54 5.04 -13.68
C ARG A 54 7.93 3.56 -13.62
N ALA A 55 7.06 2.74 -13.04
CA ALA A 55 7.15 1.27 -13.10
C ALA A 55 5.78 0.65 -12.85
N ASP A 56 5.44 -0.37 -13.63
CA ASP A 56 4.32 -1.26 -13.35
C ASP A 56 4.82 -2.35 -12.38
N VAL A 57 4.37 -2.28 -11.14
CA VAL A 57 4.82 -3.21 -10.09
C VAL A 57 4.34 -4.65 -10.33
N SER A 58 3.31 -4.87 -11.16
CA SER A 58 2.86 -6.21 -11.54
C SER A 58 3.90 -6.95 -12.40
N GLU A 59 4.83 -6.22 -13.00
CA GLU A 59 5.92 -6.75 -13.83
C GLU A 59 7.22 -6.85 -13.00
N SER A 60 7.63 -8.09 -12.69
CA SER A 60 8.81 -8.36 -11.84
C SER A 60 10.07 -7.59 -12.27
N ALA A 61 10.37 -7.55 -13.57
CA ALA A 61 11.53 -6.83 -14.09
C ALA A 61 11.42 -5.30 -13.92
N GLU A 62 10.20 -4.75 -13.90
CA GLU A 62 9.98 -3.33 -13.61
C GLU A 62 10.14 -3.02 -12.13
N ALA A 63 9.69 -3.93 -11.26
CA ALA A 63 9.91 -3.83 -9.82
C ALA A 63 11.42 -3.86 -9.47
N ASP A 64 12.19 -4.75 -10.09
CA ASP A 64 13.65 -4.81 -9.93
C ASP A 64 14.29 -3.47 -10.34
N ARG A 65 13.95 -2.95 -11.53
CA ARG A 65 14.46 -1.67 -12.03
C ARG A 65 14.03 -0.48 -11.16
N LEU A 66 12.84 -0.50 -10.60
CA LEU A 66 12.34 0.54 -9.68
C LEU A 66 13.24 0.65 -8.44
N VAL A 67 13.54 -0.48 -7.83
CA VAL A 67 14.42 -0.54 -6.64
C VAL A 67 15.84 -0.14 -6.99
N GLU A 68 16.40 -0.63 -8.12
CA GLU A 68 17.72 -0.22 -8.58
C GLU A 68 17.80 1.29 -8.81
N THR A 69 16.73 1.90 -9.37
CA THR A 69 16.65 3.35 -9.56
C THR A 69 16.63 4.09 -8.22
N ALA A 70 15.87 3.59 -7.24
CA ALA A 70 15.81 4.17 -5.90
C ALA A 70 17.19 4.20 -5.25
N VAL A 71 17.88 3.06 -5.23
CA VAL A 71 19.22 2.93 -4.64
C VAL A 71 20.26 3.76 -5.40
N SER A 72 20.24 3.76 -6.73
CA SER A 72 21.18 4.57 -7.52
C SER A 72 20.99 6.08 -7.35
N THR A 73 19.74 6.51 -7.07
CA THR A 73 19.42 7.93 -6.87
C THR A 73 19.87 8.46 -5.52
N PHE A 74 19.60 7.70 -4.44
CA PHE A 74 19.81 8.17 -3.07
C PHE A 74 20.97 7.46 -2.34
N GLY A 75 21.56 6.41 -2.93
CA GLY A 75 22.68 5.67 -2.38
C GLY A 75 22.28 4.62 -1.32
N GLU A 76 21.05 4.67 -0.84
CA GLU A 76 20.49 3.78 0.21
C GLU A 76 19.00 3.55 -0.03
N LEU A 77 18.44 2.54 0.63
CA LEU A 77 16.99 2.32 0.72
C LEU A 77 16.68 1.79 2.12
N ASP A 78 16.07 2.63 2.93
CA ASP A 78 15.80 2.35 4.34
C ASP A 78 14.38 1.81 4.56
N ALA A 79 13.42 2.15 3.69
CA ALA A 79 12.08 1.63 3.82
C ALA A 79 11.37 1.47 2.47
N VAL A 80 10.43 0.52 2.45
CA VAL A 80 9.48 0.33 1.33
C VAL A 80 8.06 0.36 1.86
N VAL A 81 7.23 1.23 1.29
CA VAL A 81 5.79 1.25 1.49
C VAL A 81 5.10 0.72 0.25
N ASN A 82 4.63 -0.52 0.32
CA ASN A 82 3.87 -1.17 -0.73
C ASN A 82 2.40 -0.71 -0.66
N ASN A 83 2.05 0.31 -1.46
CA ASN A 83 0.71 0.88 -1.48
C ASN A 83 0.01 0.72 -2.84
N ALA A 84 0.74 0.41 -3.91
CA ALA A 84 0.12 0.22 -5.22
C ALA A 84 -0.97 -0.85 -5.18
N GLY A 85 -2.17 -0.51 -5.66
CA GLY A 85 -3.29 -1.43 -5.66
C GLY A 85 -4.45 -0.93 -6.51
N ILE A 86 -5.24 -1.90 -6.98
CA ILE A 86 -6.46 -1.69 -7.76
C ILE A 86 -7.60 -2.53 -7.18
N THR A 87 -8.83 -2.13 -7.48
CA THR A 87 -10.05 -2.92 -7.23
C THR A 87 -10.87 -3.00 -8.51
N ARG A 88 -11.55 -4.12 -8.71
CA ARG A 88 -12.44 -4.38 -9.84
C ARG A 88 -13.67 -5.15 -9.36
N PRO A 89 -14.56 -4.49 -8.59
CA PRO A 89 -15.68 -5.16 -7.93
C PRO A 89 -16.61 -5.80 -8.97
N ASN A 90 -16.86 -7.09 -8.76
CA ASN A 90 -17.74 -7.91 -9.59
C ASN A 90 -18.34 -9.02 -8.75
N ARG A 91 -19.49 -9.57 -9.20
CA ARG A 91 -19.99 -10.84 -8.66
C ARG A 91 -19.03 -11.97 -9.05
N LEU A 92 -18.95 -13.01 -8.24
CA LEU A 92 -18.09 -14.16 -8.50
C LEU A 92 -18.27 -14.74 -9.91
N THR A 93 -19.53 -14.86 -10.37
CA THR A 93 -19.86 -15.38 -11.71
C THR A 93 -19.46 -14.48 -12.86
N ASP A 94 -19.23 -13.21 -12.62
CA ASP A 94 -18.93 -12.18 -13.61
C ASP A 94 -17.43 -11.80 -13.60
N THR A 95 -16.69 -12.30 -12.60
CA THR A 95 -15.25 -12.10 -12.49
C THR A 95 -14.53 -12.98 -13.51
N THR A 96 -13.86 -12.36 -14.49
CA THR A 96 -13.04 -13.07 -15.48
C THR A 96 -11.65 -13.38 -14.91
N ASP A 97 -10.98 -14.37 -15.50
CA ASP A 97 -9.57 -14.69 -15.16
C ASP A 97 -8.67 -13.47 -15.34
N GLU A 98 -8.91 -12.64 -16.36
CA GLU A 98 -8.17 -11.41 -16.60
C GLU A 98 -8.37 -10.38 -15.45
N THR A 99 -9.62 -10.18 -15.02
CA THR A 99 -9.94 -9.30 -13.90
C THR A 99 -9.29 -9.79 -12.61
N TRP A 100 -9.42 -11.09 -12.31
CA TRP A 100 -8.80 -11.72 -11.16
C TRP A 100 -7.27 -11.55 -11.18
N ASN A 101 -6.63 -11.92 -12.29
CA ASN A 101 -5.18 -11.87 -12.42
C ASN A 101 -4.67 -10.43 -12.27
N ALA A 102 -5.30 -9.45 -12.91
CA ALA A 102 -4.87 -8.05 -12.81
C ALA A 102 -4.84 -7.55 -11.36
N VAL A 103 -5.83 -7.91 -10.54
CA VAL A 103 -5.87 -7.51 -9.12
C VAL A 103 -4.80 -8.25 -8.31
N ILE A 104 -4.68 -9.57 -8.48
CA ILE A 104 -3.67 -10.37 -7.77
C ILE A 104 -2.24 -9.96 -8.16
N GLU A 105 -1.99 -9.76 -9.45
CA GLU A 105 -0.66 -9.38 -9.96
C GLU A 105 -0.24 -8.00 -9.47
N THR A 106 -1.16 -7.02 -9.46
CA THR A 106 -0.83 -5.69 -8.95
C THR A 106 -0.70 -5.67 -7.43
N ASN A 107 -1.74 -6.14 -6.71
CA ASN A 107 -1.84 -5.90 -5.27
C ASN A 107 -0.95 -6.83 -4.44
N LEU A 108 -0.82 -8.10 -4.83
CA LEU A 108 -0.08 -9.11 -4.06
C LEU A 108 1.28 -9.43 -4.68
N SER A 109 1.30 -9.82 -5.95
CA SER A 109 2.56 -10.19 -6.60
C SER A 109 3.48 -8.99 -6.74
N GLY A 110 2.94 -7.81 -7.07
CA GLY A 110 3.71 -6.57 -7.17
C GLY A 110 4.35 -6.17 -5.85
N ALA A 111 3.60 -6.22 -4.75
CA ALA A 111 4.15 -5.97 -3.42
C ALA A 111 5.26 -6.97 -3.05
N PHE A 112 5.08 -8.25 -3.41
CA PHE A 112 6.12 -9.26 -3.25
C PHE A 112 7.36 -8.98 -4.12
N TYR A 113 7.20 -8.62 -5.40
CA TYR A 113 8.33 -8.35 -6.30
C TYR A 113 9.17 -7.15 -5.82
N VAL A 114 8.52 -6.05 -5.46
CA VAL A 114 9.19 -4.86 -4.93
C VAL A 114 9.93 -5.18 -3.63
N THR A 115 9.28 -5.88 -2.69
CA THR A 115 9.89 -6.26 -1.41
C THR A 115 11.07 -7.20 -1.61
N ARG A 116 10.95 -8.19 -2.51
CA ARG A 116 12.03 -9.12 -2.84
C ARG A 116 13.24 -8.39 -3.43
N ALA A 117 13.03 -7.45 -4.36
CA ALA A 117 14.11 -6.65 -4.94
C ALA A 117 14.77 -5.75 -3.89
N ALA A 118 13.99 -5.18 -2.96
CA ALA A 118 14.49 -4.30 -1.91
C ALA A 118 15.19 -5.04 -0.77
N ALA A 119 14.88 -6.32 -0.54
CA ALA A 119 15.33 -7.07 0.65
C ALA A 119 16.85 -7.03 0.90
N PRO A 120 17.76 -7.14 -0.10
CA PRO A 120 19.19 -7.01 0.15
C PRO A 120 19.57 -5.64 0.75
N HIS A 121 18.98 -4.56 0.24
CA HIS A 121 19.26 -3.19 0.69
C HIS A 121 18.67 -2.92 2.06
N LEU A 122 17.44 -3.40 2.30
CA LEU A 122 16.79 -3.29 3.61
C LEU A 122 17.57 -4.03 4.71
N LYS A 123 18.16 -5.20 4.40
CA LYS A 123 19.04 -5.92 5.34
C LYS A 123 20.31 -5.13 5.67
N GLU A 124 20.90 -4.44 4.71
CA GLU A 124 22.07 -3.59 4.94
C GLU A 124 21.75 -2.37 5.82
N ALA A 125 20.53 -1.81 5.67
CA ALA A 125 20.06 -0.64 6.41
C ALA A 125 19.40 -0.99 7.76
N ALA A 126 19.11 -2.28 8.06
CA ALA A 126 18.16 -2.69 9.10
C ALA A 126 16.82 -1.91 8.99
N GLY A 127 16.27 -1.90 7.78
CA GLY A 127 15.19 -1.01 7.38
C GLY A 127 13.79 -1.62 7.57
N ASP A 128 12.80 -1.03 6.88
CA ASP A 128 11.39 -1.32 7.12
C ASP A 128 10.61 -1.70 5.86
N VAL A 129 9.60 -2.56 6.03
CA VAL A 129 8.56 -2.81 5.03
C VAL A 129 7.19 -2.56 5.64
N VAL A 130 6.40 -1.72 4.99
CA VAL A 130 4.99 -1.55 5.32
C VAL A 130 4.12 -1.87 4.11
N PHE A 131 3.17 -2.78 4.29
CA PHE A 131 2.12 -3.05 3.30
C PHE A 131 0.88 -2.23 3.64
N VAL A 132 0.36 -1.49 2.66
CA VAL A 132 -0.97 -0.88 2.75
C VAL A 132 -1.96 -1.90 2.19
N SER A 133 -2.64 -2.59 3.08
CA SER A 133 -3.66 -3.60 2.78
C SER A 133 -5.07 -3.00 2.93
N SER A 134 -6.01 -3.77 3.42
CA SER A 134 -7.41 -3.37 3.70
C SER A 134 -8.04 -4.29 4.73
N VAL A 135 -9.01 -3.78 5.50
CA VAL A 135 -9.92 -4.62 6.29
C VAL A 135 -10.67 -5.63 5.41
N GLY A 136 -10.80 -5.38 4.11
CA GLY A 136 -11.31 -6.36 3.15
C GLY A 136 -10.53 -7.67 3.12
N GLY A 137 -9.27 -7.69 3.55
CA GLY A 137 -8.47 -8.90 3.74
C GLY A 137 -8.85 -9.71 4.98
N THR A 138 -9.50 -9.09 5.97
CA THR A 138 -9.98 -9.74 7.22
C THR A 138 -11.48 -10.03 7.16
N LEU A 139 -12.27 -9.05 6.77
CA LEU A 139 -13.75 -9.12 6.80
C LEU A 139 -14.35 -9.61 5.47
N GLY A 140 -13.56 -9.56 4.38
CA GLY A 140 -14.09 -9.71 3.03
C GLY A 140 -14.62 -8.40 2.46
N THR A 141 -14.95 -8.42 1.18
CA THR A 141 -15.57 -7.31 0.45
C THR A 141 -16.28 -7.82 -0.80
N VAL A 142 -16.97 -6.94 -1.52
CA VAL A 142 -17.70 -7.23 -2.78
C VAL A 142 -16.81 -7.57 -3.97
N ASP A 143 -15.50 -7.47 -3.83
CA ASP A 143 -14.48 -7.87 -4.80
C ASP A 143 -13.66 -9.03 -4.21
N ALA A 144 -13.93 -10.25 -4.66
CA ALA A 144 -13.25 -11.44 -4.16
C ALA A 144 -11.73 -11.42 -4.43
N SER A 145 -11.31 -10.87 -5.57
CA SER A 145 -9.89 -10.75 -5.93
C SER A 145 -9.17 -9.73 -5.05
N TYR A 146 -9.83 -8.62 -4.76
CA TYR A 146 -9.32 -7.61 -3.83
C TYR A 146 -9.21 -8.15 -2.41
N ALA A 147 -10.26 -8.82 -1.90
CA ALA A 147 -10.23 -9.46 -0.59
C ALA A 147 -9.10 -10.50 -0.49
N ALA A 148 -8.97 -11.38 -1.48
CA ALA A 148 -7.93 -12.40 -1.51
C ALA A 148 -6.52 -11.80 -1.56
N SER A 149 -6.30 -10.75 -2.37
CA SER A 149 -5.00 -10.08 -2.46
C SER A 149 -4.60 -9.44 -1.13
N ASN A 150 -5.52 -8.76 -0.44
CA ASN A 150 -5.25 -8.14 0.85
C ASN A 150 -5.05 -9.16 1.97
N ALA A 151 -5.83 -10.26 2.00
CA ALA A 151 -5.58 -11.38 2.90
C ALA A 151 -4.19 -12.01 2.66
N GLY A 152 -3.76 -12.09 1.39
CA GLY A 152 -2.42 -12.51 1.00
C GLY A 152 -1.33 -11.61 1.59
N LEU A 153 -1.53 -10.28 1.59
CA LEU A 153 -0.60 -9.32 2.21
C LEU A 153 -0.48 -9.53 3.73
N HIS A 154 -1.57 -9.88 4.43
CA HIS A 154 -1.50 -10.21 5.87
C HIS A 154 -0.66 -11.46 6.12
N GLY A 155 -0.78 -12.48 5.27
CA GLY A 155 0.07 -13.68 5.31
C GLY A 155 1.54 -13.36 5.01
N LEU A 156 1.77 -12.54 3.97
CA LEU A 156 3.10 -12.11 3.54
C LEU A 156 3.80 -11.30 4.64
N THR A 157 3.09 -10.37 5.30
CA THR A 157 3.58 -9.58 6.44
C THR A 157 4.15 -10.49 7.53
N ARG A 158 3.37 -11.48 7.98
CA ARG A 158 3.78 -12.37 9.06
C ARG A 158 4.91 -13.32 8.65
N SER A 159 4.95 -13.74 7.39
CA SER A 159 6.00 -14.60 6.87
C SER A 159 7.33 -13.86 6.76
N LEU A 160 7.33 -12.68 6.14
CA LEU A 160 8.53 -11.87 5.94
C LEU A 160 9.06 -11.29 7.26
N ALA A 161 8.17 -10.95 8.20
CA ALA A 161 8.59 -10.57 9.54
C ALA A 161 9.47 -11.66 10.21
N ARG A 162 9.06 -12.92 10.08
CA ARG A 162 9.86 -14.04 10.62
C ARG A 162 11.17 -14.26 9.87
N GLU A 163 11.16 -14.08 8.55
CA GLU A 163 12.32 -14.31 7.69
C GLU A 163 13.37 -13.21 7.83
N LEU A 164 12.93 -11.93 7.79
CA LEU A 164 13.81 -10.77 7.72
C LEU A 164 14.14 -10.17 9.09
N GLY A 165 13.34 -10.46 10.12
CA GLY A 165 13.55 -9.96 11.48
C GLY A 165 14.94 -10.26 12.06
N PRO A 166 15.54 -11.47 11.87
CA PRO A 166 16.91 -11.75 12.30
C PRO A 166 17.98 -10.84 11.68
N ASP A 167 17.68 -10.24 10.50
CA ASP A 167 18.56 -9.28 9.84
C ASP A 167 18.22 -7.81 10.23
N GLY A 168 17.34 -7.60 11.20
CA GLY A 168 16.95 -6.27 11.69
C GLY A 168 15.86 -5.59 10.88
N VAL A 169 15.30 -6.24 9.85
CA VAL A 169 14.25 -5.65 9.01
C VAL A 169 12.88 -5.81 9.66
N GLN A 170 12.19 -4.70 9.92
CA GLN A 170 10.82 -4.73 10.41
C GLN A 170 9.83 -4.86 9.24
N VAL A 171 8.80 -5.68 9.43
CA VAL A 171 7.75 -5.88 8.42
C VAL A 171 6.40 -5.80 9.09
N ASN A 172 5.57 -4.84 8.65
CA ASN A 172 4.22 -4.61 9.17
C ASN A 172 3.24 -4.31 8.05
N ALA A 173 1.96 -4.25 8.36
CA ALA A 173 0.91 -3.79 7.47
C ALA A 173 -0.03 -2.81 8.18
N VAL A 174 -0.63 -1.88 7.42
CA VAL A 174 -1.85 -1.17 7.79
C VAL A 174 -3.02 -1.76 7.00
N ALA A 175 -4.16 -1.93 7.66
CA ALA A 175 -5.40 -2.40 7.06
C ALA A 175 -6.50 -1.33 7.22
N PRO A 176 -6.58 -0.36 6.30
CA PRO A 176 -7.61 0.66 6.36
C PRO A 176 -9.00 0.09 6.12
N GLY A 177 -10.01 0.70 6.76
CA GLY A 177 -11.40 0.65 6.36
C GLY A 177 -11.66 1.53 5.13
N PRO A 178 -12.87 2.09 4.98
CA PRO A 178 -13.16 3.06 3.92
C PRO A 178 -12.25 4.28 4.04
N VAL A 179 -11.63 4.69 2.92
CA VAL A 179 -10.77 5.88 2.84
C VAL A 179 -11.32 6.81 1.77
N GLU A 180 -11.33 8.11 1.98
CA GLU A 180 -11.75 9.14 1.03
C GLU A 180 -10.81 9.18 -0.18
N THR A 181 -10.99 8.24 -1.10
CA THR A 181 -10.16 8.09 -2.32
C THR A 181 -10.99 7.61 -3.50
N SER A 182 -10.49 7.83 -4.71
CA SER A 182 -11.11 7.33 -5.93
C SER A 182 -11.18 5.78 -6.02
N LEU A 183 -10.39 5.06 -5.25
CA LEU A 183 -10.51 3.60 -5.16
C LEU A 183 -11.77 3.20 -4.39
N ASN A 184 -12.07 3.90 -3.30
CA ASN A 184 -13.29 3.65 -2.53
C ASN A 184 -14.55 4.09 -3.29
N GLU A 185 -14.47 5.16 -4.10
CA GLU A 185 -15.58 5.59 -4.98
C GLU A 185 -16.02 4.47 -5.92
N VAL A 186 -15.08 3.72 -6.52
CA VAL A 186 -15.40 2.57 -7.39
C VAL A 186 -16.16 1.48 -6.63
N ILE A 187 -15.82 1.23 -5.38
CA ILE A 187 -16.51 0.24 -4.53
C ILE A 187 -17.94 0.73 -4.23
N LEU A 188 -18.09 2.00 -3.84
CA LEU A 188 -19.39 2.58 -3.51
C LEU A 188 -20.32 2.62 -4.73
N GLU A 189 -19.83 3.05 -5.90
CA GLU A 189 -20.58 3.05 -7.15
C GLU A 189 -21.08 1.63 -7.52
N TYR A 190 -20.23 0.62 -7.31
CA TYR A 190 -20.65 -0.77 -7.54
C TYR A 190 -21.73 -1.21 -6.56
N LEU A 191 -21.60 -0.89 -5.27
CA LEU A 191 -22.60 -1.23 -4.25
C LEU A 191 -23.95 -0.58 -4.50
N GLU A 192 -23.99 0.65 -5.01
CA GLU A 192 -25.22 1.34 -5.42
C GLU A 192 -25.88 0.67 -6.63
N SER A 193 -25.09 -0.01 -7.48
CA SER A 193 -25.56 -0.66 -8.71
C SER A 193 -26.14 -2.06 -8.51
N VAL A 194 -25.90 -2.68 -7.35
CA VAL A 194 -26.28 -4.07 -7.07
C VAL A 194 -27.01 -4.21 -5.72
N GLU A 195 -28.00 -5.11 -5.64
CA GLU A 195 -28.51 -5.54 -4.34
C GLU A 195 -27.51 -6.52 -3.69
N PHE A 196 -26.83 -6.07 -2.65
CA PHE A 196 -25.86 -6.87 -1.89
C PHE A 196 -26.33 -7.01 -0.44
N HIS A 197 -26.86 -8.19 -0.09
CA HIS A 197 -27.30 -8.46 1.26
C HIS A 197 -26.12 -8.60 2.24
N GLY A 198 -26.22 -7.94 3.39
CA GLY A 198 -25.20 -8.01 4.45
C GLY A 198 -24.26 -6.83 4.49
N HIS A 199 -24.27 -5.95 3.48
CA HIS A 199 -23.49 -4.71 3.50
C HIS A 199 -24.04 -3.69 4.52
N GLU A 200 -25.33 -3.72 4.78
CA GLU A 200 -26.06 -2.83 5.70
C GLU A 200 -25.58 -2.92 7.16
N ASN A 201 -24.83 -3.97 7.50
CA ASN A 201 -24.33 -4.21 8.85
C ASN A 201 -22.84 -3.90 9.02
N VAL A 202 -22.16 -3.44 7.96
CA VAL A 202 -20.74 -3.09 7.99
C VAL A 202 -20.62 -1.58 8.06
N ASP A 203 -20.49 -1.05 9.26
CA ASP A 203 -20.38 0.38 9.51
C ASP A 203 -19.21 0.65 10.46
N THR A 204 -18.69 1.87 10.43
CA THR A 204 -17.72 2.32 11.40
C THR A 204 -18.42 2.73 12.70
N HIS A 205 -17.74 2.57 13.83
CA HIS A 205 -18.27 2.98 15.14
C HIS A 205 -17.92 4.43 15.48
N LEU A 206 -17.28 5.14 14.54
CA LEU A 206 -16.98 6.57 14.64
C LEU A 206 -18.01 7.39 13.85
N PRO A 207 -18.17 8.70 14.15
CA PRO A 207 -19.10 9.57 13.43
C PRO A 207 -18.80 9.72 11.93
N SER A 208 -17.53 9.52 11.52
CA SER A 208 -17.12 9.53 10.12
C SER A 208 -17.10 8.10 9.58
N TYR A 209 -17.81 7.85 8.48
CA TYR A 209 -17.81 6.55 7.80
C TYR A 209 -16.46 6.21 7.17
N ALA A 210 -15.75 7.21 6.67
CA ALA A 210 -14.44 7.02 6.04
C ALA A 210 -13.37 7.83 6.76
N CYS A 211 -12.16 7.29 6.83
CA CYS A 211 -10.97 8.04 7.24
C CYS A 211 -10.38 8.80 6.05
N THR A 212 -9.52 9.77 6.34
CA THR A 212 -8.78 10.48 5.31
C THR A 212 -7.51 9.72 4.92
N PRO A 213 -6.93 9.98 3.72
CA PRO A 213 -5.60 9.47 3.39
C PRO A 213 -4.51 9.83 4.40
N ALA A 214 -4.64 10.96 5.11
CA ALA A 214 -3.70 11.40 6.15
C ALA A 214 -3.75 10.49 7.39
N ASP A 215 -4.92 9.99 7.79
CA ASP A 215 -5.04 9.07 8.93
C ASP A 215 -4.29 7.75 8.67
N VAL A 216 -4.33 7.29 7.42
CA VAL A 216 -3.57 6.10 7.00
C VAL A 216 -2.08 6.40 6.96
N ALA A 217 -1.68 7.56 6.45
CA ALA A 217 -0.28 7.98 6.39
C ALA A 217 0.35 8.13 7.79
N ASP A 218 -0.38 8.66 8.75
CA ASP A 218 0.02 8.74 10.17
C ASP A 218 0.29 7.34 10.74
N SER A 219 -0.57 6.37 10.39
CA SER A 219 -0.41 4.97 10.83
C SER A 219 0.83 4.32 10.21
N VAL A 220 1.11 4.58 8.92
CA VAL A 220 2.35 4.14 8.26
C VAL A 220 3.56 4.77 8.95
N ARG A 221 3.55 6.08 9.21
CA ARG A 221 4.63 6.77 9.93
C ARG A 221 4.85 6.20 11.33
N TYR A 222 3.77 5.85 12.04
CA TYR A 222 3.87 5.18 13.35
C TYR A 222 4.60 3.83 13.25
N LEU A 223 4.27 2.99 12.27
CA LEU A 223 4.90 1.69 12.09
C LEU A 223 6.39 1.81 11.74
N LEU A 224 6.76 2.77 10.89
CA LEU A 224 8.16 3.05 10.52
C LEU A 224 8.96 3.68 11.67
N GLY A 225 8.31 4.32 12.63
CA GLY A 225 8.97 4.99 13.76
C GLY A 225 8.99 4.17 15.06
N ASN A 226 8.38 3.00 15.09
CA ASN A 226 8.28 2.17 16.30
C ASN A 226 9.11 0.87 16.15
N GLU A 227 10.29 0.87 16.73
CA GLU A 227 11.26 -0.23 16.64
C GLU A 227 10.82 -1.57 17.29
N TYR A 228 9.62 -1.65 17.89
CA TYR A 228 9.15 -2.84 18.59
C TYR A 228 7.81 -3.38 18.10
N VAL A 229 7.27 -2.82 17.00
CA VAL A 229 6.09 -3.34 16.30
C VAL A 229 6.54 -4.16 15.09
N HIS A 230 6.27 -5.46 15.09
CA HIS A 230 6.81 -6.37 14.09
C HIS A 230 5.85 -7.52 13.79
N GLY A 231 5.55 -7.75 12.50
CA GLY A 231 4.61 -8.77 12.04
C GLY A 231 3.14 -8.41 12.27
N GLU A 232 2.86 -7.13 12.57
CA GLU A 232 1.52 -6.62 12.90
C GLU A 232 0.74 -6.23 11.64
N VAL A 233 -0.58 -6.39 11.72
CA VAL A 233 -1.55 -5.83 10.78
C VAL A 233 -2.41 -4.85 11.56
N LEU A 234 -2.06 -3.58 11.47
CA LEU A 234 -2.73 -2.49 12.19
C LEU A 234 -4.03 -2.09 11.46
N GLU A 235 -5.17 -2.37 12.05
CA GLU A 235 -6.47 -1.96 11.52
C GLU A 235 -6.72 -0.48 11.79
N VAL A 236 -7.09 0.26 10.73
CA VAL A 236 -7.39 1.71 10.75
C VAL A 236 -8.76 1.90 10.11
N ASP A 237 -9.80 1.44 10.80
CA ASP A 237 -11.12 1.17 10.23
C ASP A 237 -12.29 1.78 11.01
N GLY A 238 -12.02 2.59 12.03
CA GLY A 238 -13.06 3.20 12.86
C GLY A 238 -13.88 2.18 13.67
N GLY A 239 -13.34 0.99 13.91
CA GLY A 239 -13.99 -0.09 14.65
C GLY A 239 -14.89 -0.97 13.78
N MET A 240 -14.77 -0.93 12.46
CA MET A 240 -15.58 -1.73 11.53
C MET A 240 -15.46 -3.25 11.78
N HIS A 241 -14.36 -3.70 12.36
CA HIS A 241 -14.09 -5.10 12.67
C HIS A 241 -14.68 -5.57 14.02
N LEU A 242 -15.28 -4.66 14.80
CA LEU A 242 -15.92 -4.98 16.10
C LEU A 242 -17.34 -5.60 15.92
#